data_4f780f4b97d7e25c58cf219cff5491c2
#
_entry.id   4f780f4b97d7e25c58cf219cff5491c2
#
_cell.length_a   1.000
_cell.length_b   1.000
_cell.length_c   1.000
_cell.angle_alpha   90.00
_cell.angle_beta   90.00
_cell.angle_gamma   90.00
#
_symmetry.space_group_name_H-M   'P 1'
#
loop_
_entity.id
_entity.type
_entity.pdbx_description
1 polymer ?
#
loop_
_entity_poly.entity_id
_entity_poly.type
_entity_poly.pdbx_seq_one_letter_code
_entity_poly.pdbx_strand_id
1 'polypeptide(L)'
;GGSSRSDMTLDELYADLDVNEATPVKGTVTLDTPDLYAELPEIDKYPLAVEGNGDIDIEIFTSGEKAGKDNDSWLIDVANSFNGSGVKTADGKSVSMSVRSVPSGTAADYIISGKYLPDLYTPSNTLFGEYAMSNSGSLELYADRLVGNTAGILVKKDSGYTTAADAIKAVQDNKITMGYTNPQTSATGLNLLLTLLQDGEDNFTKFNSNIPY
;
A
#
# COMPACT_ATOMS: atom_id res chain seq x y z
N GLY A 1 18.37 -34.78 4.14
CA GLY A 1 17.95 -33.72 3.28
C GLY A 1 16.64 -33.18 3.79
N GLY A 2 16.63 -32.06 4.50
CA GLY A 2 15.41 -31.38 4.90
C GLY A 2 14.89 -30.60 3.67
N SER A 3 13.61 -30.76 3.32
CA SER A 3 12.97 -29.89 2.34
C SER A 3 12.98 -28.47 2.89
N SER A 4 13.32 -27.50 2.07
CA SER A 4 13.29 -26.10 2.48
C SER A 4 11.82 -25.68 2.69
N ARG A 5 11.56 -24.74 3.62
CA ARG A 5 10.21 -24.20 3.87
C ARG A 5 9.52 -23.64 2.61
N SER A 6 10.30 -23.32 1.59
CA SER A 6 9.79 -22.83 0.29
C SER A 6 9.08 -23.89 -0.56
N ASP A 7 9.25 -25.18 -0.23
CA ASP A 7 8.66 -26.30 -0.97
C ASP A 7 7.40 -26.88 -0.29
N MET A 8 6.99 -26.31 0.85
CA MET A 8 5.82 -26.77 1.62
C MET A 8 4.54 -26.16 1.07
N THR A 9 3.48 -26.98 1.00
CA THR A 9 2.12 -26.50 0.73
C THR A 9 1.57 -25.75 1.95
N LEU A 10 0.54 -24.93 1.75
CA LEU A 10 -0.16 -24.23 2.85
C LEU A 10 -0.66 -25.21 3.92
N ASP A 11 -1.19 -26.37 3.52
CA ASP A 11 -1.67 -27.39 4.45
C ASP A 11 -0.53 -28.01 5.27
N GLU A 12 0.63 -28.20 4.65
CA GLU A 12 1.84 -28.67 5.35
C GLU A 12 2.38 -27.61 6.33
N LEU A 13 2.32 -26.33 5.95
CA LEU A 13 2.70 -25.22 6.83
C LEU A 13 1.75 -25.11 8.02
N TYR A 14 0.44 -25.29 7.82
CA TYR A 14 -0.53 -25.28 8.91
C TYR A 14 -0.38 -26.51 9.83
N ALA A 15 -0.04 -27.68 9.29
CA ALA A 15 0.21 -28.89 10.07
C ALA A 15 1.49 -28.80 10.93
N ASP A 16 2.47 -28.00 10.50
CA ASP A 16 3.73 -27.78 11.23
C ASP A 16 3.61 -26.67 12.31
N LEU A 17 2.50 -25.93 12.33
CA LEU A 17 2.18 -25.00 13.41
C LEU A 17 1.66 -25.78 14.62
N ASP A 18 2.50 -25.97 15.63
CA ASP A 18 2.08 -26.55 16.91
C ASP A 18 1.25 -25.52 17.70
N VAL A 19 -0.07 -25.51 17.41
CA VAL A 19 -1.02 -24.59 18.06
C VAL A 19 -1.29 -24.99 19.52
N ASN A 20 -0.77 -26.12 19.99
CA ASN A 20 -1.08 -26.66 21.31
C ASN A 20 -0.12 -26.19 22.41
N GLU A 21 1.01 -25.57 22.06
CA GLU A 21 1.96 -25.05 23.04
C GLU A 21 1.73 -23.58 23.47
N ALA A 22 0.74 -22.91 22.88
CA ALA A 22 0.38 -21.57 23.35
C ALA A 22 -0.29 -21.66 24.72
N THR A 23 0.47 -21.37 25.77
CA THR A 23 -0.08 -21.16 27.10
C THR A 23 -1.02 -19.95 27.03
N PRO A 24 -2.34 -20.11 27.24
CA PRO A 24 -3.22 -18.96 27.19
C PRO A 24 -2.87 -17.98 28.29
N VAL A 25 -2.39 -16.81 27.89
CA VAL A 25 -2.19 -15.69 28.81
C VAL A 25 -3.57 -15.20 29.23
N LYS A 26 -3.96 -15.49 30.48
CA LYS A 26 -5.15 -14.91 31.08
C LYS A 26 -4.89 -13.44 31.37
N GLY A 27 -5.21 -12.58 30.42
CA GLY A 27 -5.23 -11.13 30.58
C GLY A 27 -6.34 -10.55 29.72
N THR A 28 -6.98 -9.51 30.20
CA THR A 28 -7.90 -8.72 29.38
C THR A 28 -7.03 -7.81 28.52
N VAL A 29 -6.82 -8.15 27.27
CA VAL A 29 -6.23 -7.23 26.29
C VAL A 29 -7.37 -6.34 25.82
N THR A 30 -7.40 -5.11 26.32
CA THR A 30 -8.26 -4.09 25.71
C THR A 30 -7.50 -3.58 24.50
N LEU A 31 -7.90 -4.04 23.32
CA LEU A 31 -7.45 -3.44 22.07
C LEU A 31 -8.23 -2.12 21.93
N ASP A 32 -7.56 -1.00 22.13
CA ASP A 32 -8.06 0.28 21.65
C ASP A 32 -8.15 0.17 20.13
N THR A 33 -9.35 -0.10 19.62
CA THR A 33 -9.59 -0.05 18.18
C THR A 33 -9.67 1.43 17.81
N PRO A 34 -8.73 1.97 17.02
CA PRO A 34 -8.80 3.36 16.63
C PRO A 34 -10.11 3.63 15.89
N ASP A 35 -10.75 4.76 16.18
CA ASP A 35 -11.88 5.23 15.39
C ASP A 35 -11.34 5.80 14.06
N LEU A 36 -11.21 4.93 13.07
CA LEU A 36 -10.68 5.31 11.77
C LEU A 36 -11.40 6.51 11.17
N TYR A 37 -12.71 6.56 11.32
CA TYR A 37 -13.50 7.66 10.79
C TYR A 37 -13.12 9.01 11.43
N ALA A 38 -12.95 9.04 12.73
CA ALA A 38 -12.62 10.28 13.46
C ALA A 38 -11.17 10.73 13.24
N GLU A 39 -10.24 9.77 13.09
CA GLU A 39 -8.82 10.05 12.95
C GLU A 39 -8.42 10.48 11.53
N LEU A 40 -9.19 10.08 10.51
CA LEU A 40 -8.93 10.46 9.13
C LEU A 40 -9.21 11.95 8.92
N PRO A 41 -8.32 12.67 8.21
CA PRO A 41 -8.60 14.04 7.81
C PRO A 41 -9.77 14.13 6.84
N GLU A 42 -10.32 15.32 6.65
CA GLU A 42 -11.27 15.55 5.54
C GLU A 42 -10.58 15.29 4.20
N ILE A 43 -11.35 14.80 3.23
CA ILE A 43 -10.80 14.33 1.94
C ILE A 43 -10.09 15.42 1.13
N ASP A 44 -10.42 16.69 1.36
CA ASP A 44 -9.79 17.84 0.69
C ASP A 44 -8.32 18.02 1.04
N LYS A 45 -7.82 17.36 2.10
CA LYS A 45 -6.39 17.23 2.35
C LYS A 45 -5.65 16.56 1.17
N TYR A 46 -6.35 15.73 0.41
CA TYR A 46 -5.87 15.05 -0.78
C TYR A 46 -6.62 15.59 -2.00
N PRO A 47 -6.18 16.72 -2.60
CA PRO A 47 -6.89 17.31 -3.72
C PRO A 47 -6.86 16.43 -4.95
N LEU A 48 -7.83 16.61 -5.84
CA LEU A 48 -7.88 15.92 -7.12
C LEU A 48 -6.66 16.31 -7.98
N ALA A 49 -5.95 15.32 -8.51
CA ALA A 49 -4.90 15.51 -9.51
C ALA A 49 -5.49 15.71 -10.91
N VAL A 50 -6.64 15.09 -11.18
CA VAL A 50 -7.46 15.32 -12.36
C VAL A 50 -8.89 15.48 -11.89
N GLU A 51 -9.56 16.53 -12.34
CA GLU A 51 -10.96 16.80 -12.07
C GLU A 51 -11.80 16.59 -13.34
N GLY A 52 -12.68 15.59 -13.30
CA GLY A 52 -13.65 15.34 -14.37
C GLY A 52 -14.87 16.25 -14.25
N ASN A 53 -15.54 16.50 -15.36
CA ASN A 53 -16.71 17.38 -15.42
C ASN A 53 -17.88 16.78 -16.21
N GLY A 54 -17.90 15.47 -16.41
CA GLY A 54 -19.00 14.77 -17.08
C GLY A 54 -20.26 14.71 -16.22
N ASP A 55 -21.38 14.38 -16.84
CA ASP A 55 -22.64 14.11 -16.15
C ASP A 55 -22.49 12.96 -15.15
N ILE A 56 -21.63 12.00 -15.48
CA ILE A 56 -21.16 10.93 -14.63
C ILE A 56 -19.65 11.09 -14.48
N ASP A 57 -19.18 11.21 -13.26
CA ASP A 57 -17.75 11.29 -12.94
C ASP A 57 -17.33 10.06 -12.13
N ILE A 58 -16.33 9.34 -12.61
CA ILE A 58 -15.76 8.16 -11.95
C ILE A 58 -14.49 8.59 -11.22
N GLU A 59 -14.51 8.54 -9.89
CA GLU A 59 -13.35 8.90 -9.09
C GLU A 59 -12.51 7.68 -8.74
N ILE A 60 -11.20 7.78 -8.98
CA ILE A 60 -10.23 6.75 -8.64
C ILE A 60 -9.28 7.23 -7.53
N PHE A 61 -9.14 6.43 -6.48
CA PHE A 61 -8.05 6.54 -5.51
C PHE A 61 -6.80 5.83 -6.04
N THR A 62 -5.70 6.53 -6.07
CA THR A 62 -4.40 6.00 -6.49
C THR A 62 -3.29 6.55 -5.61
N SER A 63 -2.17 5.87 -5.58
CA SER A 63 -0.95 6.31 -4.93
C SER A 63 -0.11 7.23 -5.81
N GLY A 64 0.81 7.97 -5.20
CA GLY A 64 1.55 9.05 -5.83
C GLY A 64 2.42 8.64 -7.01
N GLU A 65 2.91 7.40 -7.06
CA GLU A 65 3.74 6.91 -8.17
C GLU A 65 2.95 6.70 -9.48
N LYS A 66 1.64 6.79 -9.44
CA LYS A 66 0.75 6.73 -10.62
C LYS A 66 0.09 8.06 -10.95
N ALA A 67 0.07 9.00 -10.02
CA ALA A 67 -0.61 10.29 -10.15
C ALA A 67 0.26 11.43 -9.63
N GLY A 68 1.53 11.40 -9.98
CA GLY A 68 2.53 12.44 -9.71
C GLY A 68 2.91 13.22 -10.94
N LYS A 69 4.17 13.66 -11.01
CA LYS A 69 4.74 14.44 -12.11
C LYS A 69 5.70 13.57 -12.94
N ASP A 70 5.96 14.01 -14.17
CA ASP A 70 6.93 13.41 -15.08
C ASP A 70 6.70 11.90 -15.25
N ASN A 71 7.62 11.06 -14.82
CA ASN A 71 7.52 9.60 -14.94
C ASN A 71 6.42 8.98 -14.06
N ASP A 72 5.90 9.74 -13.11
CA ASP A 72 4.82 9.30 -12.20
C ASP A 72 3.42 9.76 -12.66
N SER A 73 3.30 10.35 -13.85
CA SER A 73 2.04 10.93 -14.37
C SER A 73 1.14 9.94 -15.11
N TRP A 74 1.46 8.66 -15.11
CA TRP A 74 0.79 7.66 -15.96
C TRP A 74 -0.75 7.72 -15.87
N LEU A 75 -1.31 7.68 -14.67
CA LEU A 75 -2.77 7.68 -14.50
C LEU A 75 -3.39 9.04 -14.77
N ILE A 76 -2.65 10.13 -14.55
CA ILE A 76 -3.07 11.49 -14.93
C ILE A 76 -3.23 11.57 -16.45
N ASP A 77 -2.26 11.05 -17.20
CA ASP A 77 -2.28 11.07 -18.66
C ASP A 77 -3.42 10.21 -19.21
N VAL A 78 -3.64 9.03 -18.63
CA VAL A 78 -4.76 8.15 -18.98
C VAL A 78 -6.10 8.83 -18.70
N ALA A 79 -6.28 9.44 -17.55
CA ALA A 79 -7.51 10.13 -17.17
C ALA A 79 -7.78 11.34 -18.07
N ASN A 80 -6.77 12.13 -18.41
CA ASN A 80 -6.90 13.26 -19.33
C ASN A 80 -7.28 12.79 -20.74
N SER A 81 -6.66 11.72 -21.24
CA SER A 81 -7.02 11.09 -22.52
C SER A 81 -8.47 10.61 -22.52
N PHE A 82 -8.89 9.93 -21.46
CA PHE A 82 -10.26 9.47 -21.29
C PHE A 82 -11.25 10.65 -21.31
N ASN A 83 -10.98 11.69 -20.55
CA ASN A 83 -11.83 12.88 -20.47
C ASN A 83 -11.93 13.62 -21.81
N GLY A 84 -10.88 13.57 -22.62
CA GLY A 84 -10.86 14.14 -23.96
C GLY A 84 -11.51 13.28 -25.05
N SER A 85 -11.81 12.00 -24.76
CA SER A 85 -12.30 11.05 -25.77
C SER A 85 -13.79 11.16 -26.08
N GLY A 86 -14.56 11.89 -25.27
CA GLY A 86 -15.99 12.09 -25.50
C GLY A 86 -16.84 10.85 -25.24
N VAL A 87 -16.41 9.95 -24.34
CA VAL A 87 -17.17 8.76 -23.96
C VAL A 87 -18.53 9.15 -23.39
N LYS A 88 -19.57 8.46 -23.81
CA LYS A 88 -20.95 8.63 -23.33
C LYS A 88 -21.57 7.30 -22.99
N THR A 89 -22.52 7.32 -22.07
CA THR A 89 -23.42 6.19 -21.81
C THR A 89 -24.37 5.96 -22.97
N ALA A 90 -25.06 4.83 -22.98
CA ALA A 90 -26.03 4.50 -24.00
C ALA A 90 -27.19 5.53 -24.09
N ASP A 91 -27.54 6.17 -22.98
CA ASP A 91 -28.54 7.22 -22.88
C ASP A 91 -27.99 8.65 -23.12
N GLY A 92 -26.73 8.76 -23.55
CA GLY A 92 -26.13 10.01 -24.02
C GLY A 92 -25.48 10.87 -22.93
N LYS A 93 -25.36 10.40 -21.70
CA LYS A 93 -24.67 11.13 -20.62
C LYS A 93 -23.15 11.10 -20.82
N SER A 94 -22.52 12.24 -20.66
CA SER A 94 -21.05 12.32 -20.70
C SER A 94 -20.43 11.63 -19.50
N VAL A 95 -19.29 10.94 -19.71
CA VAL A 95 -18.54 10.24 -18.65
C VAL A 95 -17.16 10.86 -18.55
N SER A 96 -16.74 11.17 -17.33
CA SER A 96 -15.40 11.65 -17.02
C SER A 96 -14.77 10.84 -15.90
N MET A 97 -13.48 11.02 -15.72
CA MET A 97 -12.67 10.42 -14.64
C MET A 97 -12.01 11.51 -13.81
N SER A 98 -12.11 11.38 -12.51
CA SER A 98 -11.34 12.15 -11.53
C SER A 98 -10.29 11.25 -10.87
N VAL A 99 -9.12 11.80 -10.61
CA VAL A 99 -8.00 11.08 -9.98
C VAL A 99 -7.61 11.79 -8.69
N ARG A 100 -7.60 11.05 -7.60
CA ARG A 100 -7.17 11.53 -6.30
C ARG A 100 -5.98 10.71 -5.80
N SER A 101 -4.87 11.39 -5.53
CA SER A 101 -3.68 10.76 -4.99
C SER A 101 -3.77 10.67 -3.47
N VAL A 102 -3.88 9.44 -2.96
CA VAL A 102 -3.95 9.14 -1.52
C VAL A 102 -3.01 7.97 -1.24
N PRO A 103 -2.19 8.01 -0.17
CA PRO A 103 -1.38 6.86 0.22
C PRO A 103 -2.23 5.60 0.36
N SER A 104 -1.73 4.46 -0.10
CA SER A 104 -2.53 3.23 -0.26
C SER A 104 -3.23 2.79 1.03
N GLY A 105 -2.55 2.85 2.18
CA GLY A 105 -3.14 2.48 3.46
C GLY A 105 -4.18 3.49 3.97
N THR A 106 -3.93 4.77 3.78
CA THR A 106 -4.89 5.85 4.11
C THR A 106 -6.15 5.72 3.24
N ALA A 107 -5.99 5.44 1.95
CA ALA A 107 -7.10 5.19 1.03
C ALA A 107 -7.95 4.01 1.49
N ALA A 108 -7.30 2.90 1.90
CA ALA A 108 -8.00 1.76 2.48
C ALA A 108 -8.82 2.16 3.71
N ASP A 109 -8.28 2.98 4.60
CA ASP A 109 -8.97 3.43 5.81
C ASP A 109 -10.17 4.33 5.53
N TYR A 110 -10.11 5.20 4.51
CA TYR A 110 -11.29 5.93 4.04
C TYR A 110 -12.41 5.00 3.60
N ILE A 111 -12.06 3.98 2.84
CA ILE A 111 -13.03 2.99 2.32
C ILE A 111 -13.62 2.16 3.46
N ILE A 112 -12.77 1.61 4.33
CA ILE A 112 -13.18 0.75 5.46
C ILE A 112 -14.07 1.52 6.43
N SER A 113 -13.73 2.75 6.77
CA SER A 113 -14.51 3.61 7.67
C SER A 113 -15.79 4.14 7.05
N GLY A 114 -15.90 4.14 5.73
CA GLY A 114 -16.99 4.77 5.00
C GLY A 114 -16.95 6.29 5.00
N LYS A 115 -15.86 6.93 5.48
CA LYS A 115 -15.74 8.39 5.52
C LYS A 115 -15.71 9.00 4.13
N TYR A 116 -15.08 8.31 3.18
CA TYR A 116 -15.08 8.67 1.77
C TYR A 116 -14.96 7.42 0.90
N LEU A 117 -15.80 7.30 -0.10
CA LEU A 117 -15.84 6.13 -1.01
C LEU A 117 -15.54 6.58 -2.44
N PRO A 118 -14.41 6.16 -3.03
CA PRO A 118 -14.19 6.31 -4.46
C PRO A 118 -14.98 5.26 -5.24
N ASP A 119 -15.08 5.42 -6.54
CA ASP A 119 -15.63 4.40 -7.43
C ASP A 119 -14.60 3.28 -7.72
N LEU A 120 -13.33 3.66 -7.82
CA LEU A 120 -12.22 2.74 -8.07
C LEU A 120 -11.10 2.97 -7.06
N TYR A 121 -10.39 1.90 -6.72
CA TYR A 121 -9.22 1.93 -5.86
C TYR A 121 -8.07 1.13 -6.46
N THR A 122 -6.91 1.75 -6.63
CA THR A 122 -5.69 1.10 -7.13
C THR A 122 -4.54 1.26 -6.14
N PRO A 123 -4.42 0.35 -5.16
CA PRO A 123 -3.31 0.35 -4.22
C PRO A 123 -2.00 -0.05 -4.89
N SER A 124 -0.87 0.30 -4.28
CA SER A 124 0.46 -0.03 -4.78
C SER A 124 0.95 -1.41 -4.40
N ASN A 125 0.24 -2.13 -3.55
CA ASN A 125 0.48 -3.53 -3.27
C ASN A 125 -0.84 -4.29 -3.06
N THR A 126 -0.75 -5.61 -3.18
CA THR A 126 -1.90 -6.51 -3.01
C THR A 126 -2.41 -6.51 -1.57
N LEU A 127 -1.51 -6.36 -0.60
CA LEU A 127 -1.87 -6.45 0.83
C LEU A 127 -2.86 -5.37 1.26
N PHE A 128 -2.66 -4.11 0.85
CA PHE A 128 -3.63 -3.05 1.13
C PHE A 128 -4.95 -3.25 0.40
N GLY A 129 -4.92 -3.82 -0.81
CA GLY A 129 -6.14 -4.20 -1.53
C GLY A 129 -6.94 -5.26 -0.77
N GLU A 130 -6.30 -6.32 -0.33
CA GLU A 130 -6.92 -7.39 0.46
C GLU A 130 -7.41 -6.90 1.82
N TYR A 131 -6.64 -6.04 2.49
CA TYR A 131 -7.04 -5.39 3.73
C TYR A 131 -8.34 -4.60 3.57
N ALA A 132 -8.43 -3.78 2.52
CA ALA A 132 -9.64 -3.02 2.23
C ALA A 132 -10.83 -3.92 1.89
N MET A 133 -10.65 -4.93 1.03
CA MET A 133 -11.72 -5.87 0.67
C MET A 133 -12.22 -6.67 1.87
N SER A 134 -11.32 -7.14 2.73
CA SER A 134 -11.67 -7.96 3.89
C SER A 134 -12.44 -7.19 4.97
N ASN A 135 -12.31 -5.87 5.01
CA ASN A 135 -12.88 -5.05 6.08
C ASN A 135 -13.99 -4.10 5.63
N SER A 136 -14.27 -3.95 4.34
CA SER A 136 -15.29 -3.02 3.86
C SER A 136 -16.56 -3.70 3.33
N GLY A 137 -16.45 -4.88 2.75
CA GLY A 137 -17.57 -5.55 2.07
C GLY A 137 -18.10 -4.84 0.82
N SER A 138 -17.53 -3.71 0.42
CA SER A 138 -17.97 -2.87 -0.70
C SER A 138 -17.06 -2.92 -1.92
N LEU A 139 -15.94 -3.65 -1.83
CA LEU A 139 -14.95 -3.76 -2.90
C LEU A 139 -14.96 -5.14 -3.54
N GLU A 140 -14.81 -5.15 -4.85
CA GLU A 140 -14.61 -6.34 -5.66
C GLU A 140 -13.33 -6.17 -6.49
N LEU A 141 -12.52 -7.24 -6.57
CA LEU A 141 -11.32 -7.24 -7.40
C LEU A 141 -11.72 -7.30 -8.88
N TYR A 142 -11.41 -6.23 -9.60
CA TYR A 142 -11.70 -6.12 -11.04
C TYR A 142 -10.51 -6.56 -11.90
N ALA A 143 -9.30 -6.23 -11.50
CA ALA A 143 -8.07 -6.60 -12.20
C ALA A 143 -6.94 -6.86 -11.19
N ASP A 144 -6.19 -7.92 -11.39
CA ASP A 144 -5.09 -8.32 -10.50
C ASP A 144 -3.92 -7.33 -10.55
N ARG A 145 -3.68 -6.73 -11.71
CA ARG A 145 -2.57 -5.80 -11.91
C ARG A 145 -2.87 -4.85 -13.07
N LEU A 146 -2.72 -3.56 -12.82
CA LEU A 146 -2.80 -2.53 -13.87
C LEU A 146 -1.43 -2.21 -14.44
N VAL A 147 -0.43 -2.07 -13.58
CA VAL A 147 0.93 -1.66 -13.94
C VAL A 147 1.91 -2.29 -12.95
N GLY A 148 3.11 -2.61 -13.44
CA GLY A 148 4.22 -3.05 -12.60
C GLY A 148 4.98 -1.85 -12.03
N ASN A 149 5.37 -1.95 -10.76
CA ASN A 149 6.33 -1.04 -10.15
C ASN A 149 7.34 -1.82 -9.30
N THR A 150 8.45 -1.20 -8.98
CA THR A 150 9.48 -1.80 -8.14
C THR A 150 9.90 -0.80 -7.08
N ALA A 151 9.81 -1.20 -5.81
CA ALA A 151 10.38 -0.43 -4.72
C ALA A 151 11.91 -0.55 -4.76
N GLY A 152 12.61 0.54 -4.47
CA GLY A 152 14.06 0.58 -4.44
C GLY A 152 14.60 1.43 -3.30
N ILE A 153 15.88 1.31 -3.04
CA ILE A 153 16.59 2.12 -2.05
C ILE A 153 17.46 3.14 -2.79
N LEU A 154 17.29 4.40 -2.47
CA LEU A 154 18.12 5.48 -2.96
C LEU A 154 19.32 5.67 -2.04
N VAL A 155 20.52 5.66 -2.59
CA VAL A 155 21.76 5.93 -1.87
C VAL A 155 22.48 7.14 -2.48
N LYS A 156 23.32 7.81 -1.69
CA LYS A 156 24.18 8.88 -2.23
C LYS A 156 25.11 8.32 -3.29
N LYS A 157 25.34 9.10 -4.35
CA LYS A 157 26.13 8.70 -5.53
C LYS A 157 27.47 8.04 -5.19
N ASP A 158 28.18 8.55 -4.22
CA ASP A 158 29.52 8.09 -3.86
C ASP A 158 29.54 7.30 -2.53
N SER A 159 28.40 6.70 -2.13
CA SER A 159 28.27 5.97 -0.88
C SER A 159 29.01 4.62 -0.85
N GLY A 160 29.30 4.07 -2.03
CA GLY A 160 29.88 2.74 -2.16
C GLY A 160 28.90 1.58 -2.02
N TYR A 161 27.64 1.84 -1.70
CA TYR A 161 26.58 0.82 -1.65
C TYR A 161 26.01 0.56 -3.04
N THR A 162 26.06 -0.68 -3.49
CA THR A 162 25.62 -1.08 -4.82
C THR A 162 24.44 -2.04 -4.80
N THR A 163 24.09 -2.59 -3.64
CA THR A 163 22.96 -3.49 -3.44
C THR A 163 22.06 -3.03 -2.29
N ALA A 164 20.78 -3.34 -2.38
CA ALA A 164 19.85 -3.07 -1.29
C ALA A 164 20.25 -3.82 0.01
N ALA A 165 20.70 -5.07 -0.12
CA ALA A 165 21.15 -5.87 1.02
C ALA A 165 22.30 -5.22 1.78
N ASP A 166 23.31 -4.69 1.09
CA ASP A 166 24.44 -4.02 1.71
C ASP A 166 24.04 -2.72 2.41
N ALA A 167 23.15 -1.95 1.82
CA ALA A 167 22.62 -0.72 2.41
C ALA A 167 21.80 -1.02 3.67
N ILE A 168 20.91 -2.01 3.63
CA ILE A 168 20.10 -2.45 4.79
C ILE A 168 21.02 -2.93 5.92
N LYS A 169 22.03 -3.76 5.60
CA LYS A 169 22.98 -4.23 6.60
C LYS A 169 23.75 -3.09 7.25
N ALA A 170 24.16 -2.09 6.48
CA ALA A 170 24.87 -0.92 7.02
C ALA A 170 23.98 -0.12 7.98
N VAL A 171 22.67 -0.04 7.72
CA VAL A 171 21.70 0.57 8.64
C VAL A 171 21.58 -0.26 9.93
N GLN A 172 21.41 -1.57 9.79
CA GLN A 172 21.33 -2.51 10.95
C GLN A 172 22.59 -2.46 11.82
N ASP A 173 23.76 -2.31 11.20
CA ASP A 173 25.06 -2.18 11.88
C ASP A 173 25.33 -0.74 12.39
N ASN A 174 24.34 0.15 12.26
CA ASN A 174 24.43 1.55 12.70
C ASN A 174 25.57 2.37 12.04
N LYS A 175 25.94 2.03 10.82
CA LYS A 175 26.97 2.72 10.04
C LYS A 175 26.43 3.90 9.26
N ILE A 176 25.17 3.81 8.84
CA ILE A 176 24.44 4.86 8.11
C ILE A 176 23.02 4.96 8.64
N THR A 177 22.39 6.08 8.36
CA THR A 177 20.94 6.29 8.61
C THR A 177 20.18 6.24 7.30
N MET A 178 18.93 5.81 7.37
CA MET A 178 18.01 5.75 6.25
C MET A 178 16.61 6.15 6.72
N GLY A 179 15.90 6.92 5.93
CA GLY A 179 14.48 7.17 6.13
C GLY A 179 13.63 6.23 5.29
N TYR A 180 12.44 5.94 5.74
CA TYR A 180 11.43 5.21 4.98
C TYR A 180 10.03 5.73 5.30
N THR A 181 9.07 5.44 4.42
CA THR A 181 7.70 5.92 4.59
C THR A 181 6.94 5.08 5.62
N ASN A 182 5.94 5.68 6.27
CA ASN A 182 5.14 5.01 7.30
C ASN A 182 4.45 3.76 6.73
N PRO A 183 4.75 2.55 7.26
CA PRO A 183 4.20 1.30 6.74
C PRO A 183 2.68 1.15 6.92
N GLN A 184 2.07 1.89 7.85
CA GLN A 184 0.62 1.87 8.07
C GLN A 184 -0.16 2.60 6.98
N THR A 185 0.48 3.56 6.31
CA THR A 185 -0.17 4.40 5.30
C THR A 185 0.42 4.22 3.91
N SER A 186 1.68 3.84 3.81
CA SER A 186 2.43 3.73 2.55
C SER A 186 2.75 2.30 2.19
N ALA A 187 2.40 1.91 0.96
CA ALA A 187 2.77 0.61 0.41
C ALA A 187 4.29 0.42 0.30
N THR A 188 5.04 1.47 -0.01
CA THR A 188 6.52 1.41 -0.07
C THR A 188 7.13 1.07 1.29
N GLY A 189 6.68 1.72 2.36
CA GLY A 189 7.13 1.42 3.71
C GLY A 189 6.73 0.01 4.15
N LEU A 190 5.52 -0.41 3.85
CA LEU A 190 5.05 -1.76 4.15
C LEU A 190 5.86 -2.82 3.40
N ASN A 191 6.16 -2.62 2.13
CA ASN A 191 6.99 -3.53 1.34
C ASN A 191 8.40 -3.68 1.94
N LEU A 192 8.98 -2.59 2.43
CA LEU A 192 10.27 -2.64 3.11
C LEU A 192 10.20 -3.50 4.39
N LEU A 193 9.17 -3.28 5.22
CA LEU A 193 8.94 -4.10 6.42
C LEU A 193 8.82 -5.58 6.10
N LEU A 194 7.99 -5.92 5.12
CA LEU A 194 7.77 -7.32 4.71
C LEU A 194 9.06 -7.96 4.21
N THR A 195 9.89 -7.22 3.48
CA THR A 195 11.20 -7.69 3.02
C THR A 195 12.13 -7.99 4.20
N LEU A 196 12.15 -7.11 5.21
CA LEU A 196 12.97 -7.31 6.40
C LEU A 196 12.49 -8.49 7.25
N LEU A 197 11.18 -8.67 7.38
CA LEU A 197 10.59 -9.78 8.15
C LEU A 197 10.84 -11.15 7.52
N GLN A 198 11.05 -11.24 6.21
CA GLN A 198 11.41 -12.51 5.55
C GLN A 198 12.74 -13.09 6.06
N ASP A 199 13.66 -12.23 6.50
CA ASP A 199 14.97 -12.63 7.02
C ASP A 199 14.98 -12.83 8.55
N GLY A 200 13.84 -12.63 9.22
CA GLY A 200 13.65 -12.85 10.64
C GLY A 200 13.35 -11.59 11.44
N GLU A 201 12.69 -11.77 12.58
CA GLU A 201 12.23 -10.67 13.45
C GLU A 201 13.37 -9.79 13.97
N ASP A 202 14.52 -10.38 14.27
CA ASP A 202 15.69 -9.65 14.74
C ASP A 202 16.20 -8.60 13.75
N ASN A 203 16.10 -8.88 12.45
CA ASN A 203 16.51 -7.95 11.41
C ASN A 203 15.64 -6.70 11.39
N PHE A 204 14.32 -6.87 11.56
CA PHE A 204 13.40 -5.74 11.67
C PHE A 204 13.69 -4.89 12.91
N THR A 205 13.88 -5.50 14.06
CA THR A 205 14.16 -4.79 15.32
C THR A 205 15.43 -3.94 15.22
N LYS A 206 16.52 -4.51 14.69
CA LYS A 206 17.77 -3.77 14.46
C LYS A 206 17.60 -2.61 13.48
N PHE A 207 16.87 -2.83 12.41
CA PHE A 207 16.58 -1.80 11.43
C PHE A 207 15.78 -0.66 12.04
N ASN A 208 14.65 -0.97 12.67
CA ASN A 208 13.73 0.02 13.22
C ASN A 208 14.31 0.83 14.40
N SER A 209 15.24 0.27 15.16
CA SER A 209 15.91 0.99 16.27
C SER A 209 16.80 2.15 15.78
N ASN A 210 17.24 2.11 14.52
CA ASN A 210 18.16 3.07 13.94
C ASN A 210 17.52 4.06 12.96
N ILE A 211 16.23 3.90 12.64
CA ILE A 211 15.57 4.71 11.63
C ILE A 211 14.19 5.16 12.09
N PRO A 212 13.91 6.48 12.11
CA PRO A 212 12.54 6.99 12.17
C PRO A 212 11.88 6.93 10.78
N TYR A 213 10.60 6.69 10.78
CA TYR A 213 9.75 6.89 9.59
C TYR A 213 8.88 8.12 9.73
#